data_cdd02ff613d5bef1c7e5333d11fb4abe
#
_entry.id   cdd02ff613d5bef1c7e5333d11fb4abe
#
_cell.length_a   1.000
_cell.length_b   1.000
_cell.length_c   1.000
_cell.angle_alpha   90.00
_cell.angle_beta   90.00
_cell.angle_gamma   90.00
#
_symmetry.space_group_name_H-M   'P 1'
#
loop_
_entity.id
_entity.type
_entity.pdbx_description
1 polymer ?
#
loop_
_entity_poly.entity_id
_entity_poly.type
_entity_poly.pdbx_seq_one_letter_code
_entity_poly.pdbx_strand_id
1 'polypeptide(L)'
;MRILYCASEANPFCGSGGLADVAGSLPHTLCRKGQDCRIVVPLYGTIPQELKNSMNFITNFTVPVAWRHQYCGLFWARWNDCTYYFIDNEYYFKRGTLYGHYDDAERFAFFSRAILEMLPYIDFHPDIIHCNDWQTALVPVYYYLFYSHRPWYYNIKSLFTIHNIQYQGEYGWEVNTECVGIPASETKILEMNGKLNMMKGAIETATRVSTVSPSYAAEIKDPWFSWGLHDELNLRHYKLCGIKNGIDTESYNPETDYQLYRNYSKDDMSGKGECKRALQERLCLEQRWDVPLVGMVTRLVAHKGLDLVRMGLEELMDTENMQFVILGSGDKEFEDYFNYMQAKYPGRLCFCHGFVPELARKIYSGADIFLMPSAQEPCGLAQMIALRYGTIPVVREVGGLKDSVFDSADNYGNGFTFKNYECADMQLAVRRALWGIQDDQGWHQLMWRAMMSDNSWDRSAQDYINLYNDTLKWA
;
A
#
# COMPACT_ATOMS: atom_id res chain seq x y z
N MET A 1 8.96 -10.49 20.87
CA MET A 1 9.99 -10.54 19.81
C MET A 1 10.50 -9.15 19.55
N ARG A 2 11.75 -9.04 19.13
CA ARG A 2 12.39 -7.80 18.69
C ARG A 2 12.40 -7.76 17.17
N ILE A 3 11.69 -6.80 16.59
CA ILE A 3 11.48 -6.71 15.13
C ILE A 3 12.07 -5.38 14.66
N LEU A 4 13.00 -5.41 13.71
CA LEU A 4 13.45 -4.23 12.99
C LEU A 4 12.68 -4.14 11.67
N TYR A 5 11.77 -3.20 11.58
CA TYR A 5 10.95 -2.95 10.40
C TYR A 5 11.66 -1.94 9.49
N CYS A 6 12.10 -2.39 8.32
CA CYS A 6 12.89 -1.61 7.37
C CYS A 6 11.99 -1.17 6.21
N ALA A 7 11.85 0.13 6.01
CA ALA A 7 11.05 0.67 4.93
C ALA A 7 11.69 1.94 4.34
N SER A 8 11.44 2.18 3.07
CA SER A 8 11.89 3.41 2.42
C SER A 8 11.00 4.62 2.70
N GLU A 9 9.79 4.40 3.23
CA GLU A 9 8.85 5.43 3.63
C GLU A 9 8.01 4.95 4.83
N ALA A 10 7.60 5.87 5.70
CA ALA A 10 6.69 5.60 6.82
C ALA A 10 6.01 6.90 7.29
N ASN A 11 4.69 6.89 7.38
CA ASN A 11 3.94 7.99 7.99
C ASN A 11 4.20 8.04 9.51
N PRO A 12 4.25 9.26 10.09
CA PRO A 12 4.01 10.58 9.49
C PRO A 12 5.25 11.26 8.92
N PHE A 13 6.43 10.61 8.93
CA PHE A 13 7.71 11.22 8.59
C PHE A 13 7.86 11.43 7.08
N CYS A 14 7.59 10.41 6.29
CA CYS A 14 7.73 10.49 4.83
C CYS A 14 6.79 9.48 4.17
N GLY A 15 6.16 9.86 3.07
CA GLY A 15 5.27 8.97 2.34
C GLY A 15 4.95 9.46 0.94
N SER A 16 4.77 8.51 0.04
CA SER A 16 4.36 8.73 -1.35
C SER A 16 3.24 7.77 -1.78
N GLY A 17 2.95 6.75 -1.00
CA GLY A 17 2.00 5.71 -1.37
C GLY A 17 1.62 4.77 -0.21
N GLY A 18 1.03 3.63 -0.57
CA GLY A 18 0.49 2.67 0.39
C GLY A 18 1.52 2.05 1.35
N LEU A 19 2.80 1.99 0.96
CA LEU A 19 3.86 1.51 1.86
C LEU A 19 4.00 2.41 3.09
N ALA A 20 3.89 3.74 2.91
CA ALA A 20 3.95 4.68 4.03
C ALA A 20 2.84 4.46 5.06
N ASP A 21 1.62 4.16 4.58
CA ASP A 21 0.47 3.85 5.45
C ASP A 21 0.70 2.53 6.21
N VAL A 22 1.21 1.51 5.54
CA VAL A 22 1.53 0.21 6.17
C VAL A 22 2.62 0.38 7.22
N ALA A 23 3.74 1.03 6.86
CA ALA A 23 4.88 1.26 7.76
C ALA A 23 4.57 2.24 8.90
N GLY A 24 3.56 3.09 8.73
CA GLY A 24 3.02 3.97 9.76
C GLY A 24 1.98 3.30 10.66
N SER A 25 1.48 2.11 10.34
CA SER A 25 0.37 1.46 11.07
C SER A 25 0.73 0.10 11.65
N LEU A 26 1.25 -0.83 10.84
CA LEU A 26 1.58 -2.18 11.28
C LEU A 26 2.56 -2.21 12.46
N PRO A 27 3.71 -1.49 12.45
CA PRO A 27 4.64 -1.50 13.57
C PRO A 27 4.01 -1.01 14.88
N HIS A 28 3.18 0.03 14.82
CA HIS A 28 2.47 0.54 16.00
C HIS A 28 1.50 -0.50 16.56
N THR A 29 0.77 -1.20 15.68
CA THR A 29 -0.12 -2.26 16.11
C THR A 29 0.65 -3.44 16.72
N LEU A 30 1.83 -3.78 16.17
CA LEU A 30 2.72 -4.80 16.75
C LEU A 30 3.21 -4.38 18.14
N CYS A 31 3.59 -3.09 18.33
CA CYS A 31 3.97 -2.56 19.65
C CYS A 31 2.81 -2.67 20.65
N ARG A 32 1.59 -2.27 20.26
CA ARG A 32 0.38 -2.42 21.11
C ARG A 32 0.09 -3.88 21.47
N LYS A 33 0.45 -4.84 20.60
CA LYS A 33 0.35 -6.29 20.85
C LYS A 33 1.56 -6.87 21.61
N GLY A 34 2.40 -6.01 22.20
CA GLY A 34 3.51 -6.40 23.08
C GLY A 34 4.78 -6.86 22.38
N GLN A 35 4.97 -6.53 21.09
CA GLN A 35 6.22 -6.74 20.39
C GLN A 35 7.14 -5.50 20.55
N ASP A 36 8.46 -5.69 20.67
CA ASP A 36 9.42 -4.58 20.54
C ASP A 36 9.70 -4.39 19.04
N CYS A 37 8.87 -3.59 18.38
CA CYS A 37 8.99 -3.28 16.97
C CYS A 37 9.56 -1.87 16.79
N ARG A 38 10.69 -1.77 16.08
CA ARG A 38 11.36 -0.50 15.78
C ARG A 38 11.46 -0.33 14.28
N ILE A 39 11.32 0.91 13.81
CA ILE A 39 11.27 1.24 12.39
C ILE A 39 12.58 1.90 11.99
N VAL A 40 13.09 1.61 10.78
CA VAL A 40 14.20 2.35 10.18
C VAL A 40 13.81 2.87 8.80
N VAL A 41 14.05 4.17 8.59
CA VAL A 41 13.79 4.88 7.33
C VAL A 41 14.95 5.81 6.98
N PRO A 42 15.10 6.22 5.73
CA PRO A 42 16.05 7.29 5.38
C PRO A 42 15.64 8.64 5.99
N LEU A 43 16.62 9.46 6.35
CA LEU A 43 16.39 10.85 6.78
C LEU A 43 16.22 11.76 5.57
N TYR A 44 15.02 11.75 4.98
CA TYR A 44 14.74 12.56 3.81
C TYR A 44 14.70 14.06 4.08
N GLY A 45 15.12 14.84 3.08
CA GLY A 45 15.01 16.30 3.09
C GLY A 45 13.56 16.79 3.23
N THR A 46 12.60 16.03 2.71
CA THR A 46 11.16 16.33 2.70
C THR A 46 10.46 16.11 4.05
N ILE A 47 11.09 15.46 5.03
CA ILE A 47 10.51 15.30 6.36
C ILE A 47 10.25 16.68 6.96
N PRO A 48 9.04 16.95 7.50
CA PRO A 48 8.71 18.23 8.12
C PRO A 48 9.70 18.62 9.22
N GLN A 49 10.09 19.90 9.25
CA GLN A 49 11.10 20.40 10.21
C GLN A 49 10.67 20.19 11.67
N GLU A 50 9.39 20.28 11.96
CA GLU A 50 8.82 20.04 13.30
C GLU A 50 9.14 18.60 13.77
N LEU A 51 9.00 17.61 12.87
CA LEU A 51 9.34 16.22 13.17
C LEU A 51 10.86 16.03 13.30
N LYS A 52 11.67 16.70 12.47
CA LYS A 52 13.14 16.67 12.59
C LYS A 52 13.63 17.22 13.92
N ASN A 53 12.97 18.24 14.45
CA ASN A 53 13.35 18.84 15.74
C ASN A 53 13.18 17.89 16.93
N SER A 54 12.39 16.83 16.80
CA SER A 54 12.24 15.78 17.82
C SER A 54 13.30 14.66 17.74
N MET A 55 14.14 14.67 16.69
CA MET A 55 15.13 13.62 16.46
C MET A 55 16.38 13.87 17.29
N ASN A 56 16.92 12.79 17.85
CA ASN A 56 18.14 12.80 18.64
C ASN A 56 19.26 12.08 17.88
N PHE A 57 20.42 12.69 17.84
CA PHE A 57 21.61 12.08 17.23
C PHE A 57 22.15 10.97 18.14
N ILE A 58 22.48 9.80 17.56
CA ILE A 58 23.11 8.70 18.25
C ILE A 58 24.62 8.72 17.99
N THR A 59 25.01 8.56 16.72
CA THR A 59 26.40 8.45 16.29
C THR A 59 26.53 8.63 14.78
N ASN A 60 27.76 8.59 14.30
CA ASN A 60 28.04 8.41 12.88
C ASN A 60 29.05 7.26 12.66
N PHE A 61 28.98 6.68 11.49
CA PHE A 61 29.88 5.60 11.06
C PHE A 61 30.04 5.64 9.54
N THR A 62 30.85 4.77 8.99
CA THR A 62 31.00 4.64 7.55
C THR A 62 30.34 3.36 7.05
N VAL A 63 29.69 3.46 5.89
CA VAL A 63 28.99 2.35 5.23
C VAL A 63 29.73 1.99 3.94
N PRO A 64 30.09 0.71 3.74
CA PRO A 64 30.66 0.25 2.48
C PRO A 64 29.62 0.36 1.34
N VAL A 65 29.99 0.98 0.23
CA VAL A 65 29.24 1.05 -1.02
C VAL A 65 30.17 0.60 -2.13
N ALA A 66 30.13 -0.68 -2.47
CA ALA A 66 31.12 -1.36 -3.30
C ALA A 66 32.55 -1.08 -2.80
N TRP A 67 33.36 -0.40 -3.59
CA TRP A 67 34.75 -0.06 -3.28
C TRP A 67 34.92 1.21 -2.40
N ARG A 68 33.84 1.95 -2.16
CA ARG A 68 33.82 3.21 -1.40
C ARG A 68 33.31 3.02 0.03
N HIS A 69 33.60 4.01 0.87
CA HIS A 69 33.01 4.15 2.19
C HIS A 69 32.31 5.51 2.26
N GLN A 70 31.02 5.49 2.60
CA GLN A 70 30.18 6.67 2.67
C GLN A 70 29.84 7.00 4.12
N TYR A 71 29.76 8.29 4.42
CA TYR A 71 29.26 8.76 5.73
C TYR A 71 27.83 8.30 5.98
N CYS A 72 27.55 7.95 7.22
CA CYS A 72 26.22 7.64 7.73
C CYS A 72 26.03 8.25 9.11
N GLY A 73 25.13 9.22 9.23
CA GLY A 73 24.61 9.67 10.51
C GLY A 73 23.44 8.80 10.94
N LEU A 74 23.33 8.56 12.23
CA LEU A 74 22.24 7.79 12.84
C LEU A 74 21.50 8.65 13.83
N PHE A 75 20.18 8.81 13.60
CA PHE A 75 19.29 9.54 14.49
C PHE A 75 18.16 8.63 14.95
N TRP A 76 17.48 9.00 16.03
CA TRP A 76 16.29 8.33 16.52
C TRP A 76 15.25 9.33 17.00
N ALA A 77 13.98 8.93 16.93
CA ALA A 77 12.87 9.64 17.57
C ALA A 77 11.86 8.61 18.08
N ARG A 78 11.04 9.01 19.03
CA ARG A 78 9.87 8.23 19.44
C ARG A 78 8.63 8.91 18.89
N TRP A 79 7.81 8.10 18.22
CA TRP A 79 6.51 8.51 17.73
C TRP A 79 5.46 7.53 18.19
N ASN A 80 4.48 8.01 18.94
CA ASN A 80 3.56 7.16 19.69
C ASN A 80 4.34 6.13 20.52
N ASP A 81 4.04 4.85 20.40
CA ASP A 81 4.69 3.79 21.15
C ASP A 81 5.91 3.17 20.46
N CYS A 82 6.29 3.64 19.26
CA CYS A 82 7.37 3.07 18.47
C CYS A 82 8.61 3.95 18.42
N THR A 83 9.76 3.29 18.38
CA THR A 83 11.06 3.92 18.12
C THR A 83 11.36 3.90 16.63
N TYR A 84 11.70 5.06 16.10
CA TYR A 84 12.16 5.24 14.72
C TYR A 84 13.64 5.53 14.70
N TYR A 85 14.37 4.88 13.79
CA TYR A 85 15.74 5.21 13.44
C TYR A 85 15.77 5.87 12.07
N PHE A 86 16.66 6.83 11.89
CA PHE A 86 16.82 7.56 10.64
C PHE A 86 18.26 7.47 10.17
N ILE A 87 18.42 6.99 8.94
CA ILE A 87 19.72 6.90 8.26
C ILE A 87 19.98 8.19 7.51
N ASP A 88 20.94 8.95 7.98
CA ASP A 88 21.31 10.25 7.42
C ASP A 88 22.50 10.13 6.47
N ASN A 89 22.27 10.62 5.27
CA ASN A 89 23.29 11.03 4.31
C ASN A 89 22.65 12.08 3.40
N GLU A 90 23.03 13.34 3.58
CA GLU A 90 22.44 14.45 2.82
C GLU A 90 22.61 14.31 1.31
N TYR A 91 23.73 13.77 0.83
CA TYR A 91 23.96 13.52 -0.59
C TYR A 91 22.91 12.60 -1.20
N TYR A 92 22.52 11.55 -0.48
CA TYR A 92 21.51 10.59 -0.95
C TYR A 92 20.07 11.01 -0.67
N PHE A 93 19.79 11.64 0.48
CA PHE A 93 18.39 11.78 0.95
C PHE A 93 17.87 13.21 1.08
N LYS A 94 18.73 14.24 0.97
CA LYS A 94 18.27 15.64 1.00
C LYS A 94 17.83 16.08 -0.40
N ARG A 95 16.70 15.53 -0.84
CA ARG A 95 16.15 15.76 -2.19
C ARG A 95 14.66 16.10 -2.10
N GLY A 96 14.09 16.63 -3.19
CA GLY A 96 12.69 17.07 -3.26
C GLY A 96 11.67 15.94 -3.38
N THR A 97 12.10 14.73 -3.77
CA THR A 97 11.25 13.53 -3.87
C THR A 97 11.93 12.33 -3.23
N LEU A 98 11.15 11.33 -2.86
CA LEU A 98 11.67 10.11 -2.25
C LEU A 98 12.34 9.21 -3.28
N TYR A 99 11.79 9.14 -4.48
CA TYR A 99 12.17 8.23 -5.58
C TYR A 99 12.29 8.94 -6.90
N GLY A 100 12.75 8.21 -7.92
CA GLY A 100 12.83 8.70 -9.30
C GLY A 100 14.15 9.42 -9.63
N HIS A 101 15.20 9.17 -8.85
CA HIS A 101 16.52 9.72 -9.10
C HIS A 101 17.39 8.72 -9.89
N TYR A 102 18.28 9.23 -10.72
CA TYR A 102 19.17 8.41 -11.55
C TYR A 102 20.07 7.47 -10.74
N ASP A 103 20.34 7.81 -9.49
CA ASP A 103 21.19 7.08 -8.55
C ASP A 103 20.40 6.31 -7.48
N ASP A 104 19.12 6.01 -7.70
CA ASP A 104 18.29 5.28 -6.75
C ASP A 104 18.89 3.91 -6.39
N ALA A 105 19.58 3.25 -7.32
CA ALA A 105 20.30 2.01 -7.04
C ALA A 105 21.35 2.19 -5.93
N GLU A 106 22.18 3.23 -6.03
CA GLU A 106 23.21 3.52 -5.04
C GLU A 106 22.61 3.97 -3.71
N ARG A 107 21.59 4.82 -3.74
CA ARG A 107 20.87 5.33 -2.57
C ARG A 107 20.33 4.18 -1.72
N PHE A 108 19.68 3.21 -2.34
CA PHE A 108 19.05 2.10 -1.63
C PHE A 108 19.99 0.92 -1.37
N ALA A 109 21.09 0.78 -2.13
CA ALA A 109 22.21 -0.09 -1.74
C ALA A 109 22.89 0.44 -0.47
N PHE A 110 23.19 1.76 -0.41
CA PHE A 110 23.67 2.42 0.80
C PHE A 110 22.71 2.23 1.97
N PHE A 111 21.42 2.51 1.80
CA PHE A 111 20.41 2.38 2.85
C PHE A 111 20.35 0.95 3.39
N SER A 112 20.27 -0.04 2.50
CA SER A 112 20.23 -1.45 2.89
C SER A 112 21.49 -1.89 3.68
N ARG A 113 22.64 -1.39 3.29
CA ARG A 113 23.89 -1.68 4.01
C ARG A 113 23.95 -0.97 5.35
N ALA A 114 23.53 0.31 5.40
CA ALA A 114 23.50 1.12 6.60
C ALA A 114 22.62 0.50 7.69
N ILE A 115 21.49 -0.12 7.32
CA ILE A 115 20.61 -0.85 8.24
C ILE A 115 21.38 -1.95 8.99
N LEU A 116 22.24 -2.68 8.33
CA LEU A 116 23.04 -3.72 8.98
C LEU A 116 24.20 -3.13 9.79
N GLU A 117 24.88 -2.13 9.24
CA GLU A 117 26.01 -1.48 9.93
C GLU A 117 25.58 -0.69 11.19
N MET A 118 24.34 -0.17 11.25
CA MET A 118 23.87 0.56 12.43
C MET A 118 23.63 -0.33 13.66
N LEU A 119 23.38 -1.63 13.48
CA LEU A 119 22.92 -2.52 14.54
C LEU A 119 23.86 -2.58 15.77
N PRO A 120 25.19 -2.57 15.63
CA PRO A 120 26.09 -2.53 16.78
C PRO A 120 26.08 -1.21 17.58
N TYR A 121 25.50 -0.14 17.02
CA TYR A 121 25.46 1.19 17.64
C TYR A 121 24.16 1.50 18.38
N ILE A 122 23.18 0.59 18.31
CA ILE A 122 21.90 0.72 18.99
C ILE A 122 21.74 -0.35 20.06
N ASP A 123 21.05 -0.03 21.15
CA ASP A 123 20.71 -1.02 22.19
C ASP A 123 19.50 -1.85 21.73
N PHE A 124 19.68 -2.59 20.63
CA PHE A 124 18.63 -3.41 20.04
C PHE A 124 19.20 -4.49 19.14
N HIS A 125 19.10 -5.72 19.56
CA HIS A 125 19.46 -6.89 18.76
C HIS A 125 18.18 -7.52 18.21
N PRO A 126 17.83 -7.37 16.91
CA PRO A 126 16.59 -7.89 16.35
C PRO A 126 16.60 -9.42 16.31
N ASP A 127 15.45 -10.02 16.59
CA ASP A 127 15.19 -11.43 16.29
C ASP A 127 14.83 -11.58 14.81
N ILE A 128 14.12 -10.54 14.27
CA ILE A 128 13.70 -10.49 12.86
C ILE A 128 14.01 -9.11 12.27
N ILE A 129 14.55 -9.11 11.05
CA ILE A 129 14.61 -7.93 10.18
C ILE A 129 13.53 -8.10 9.13
N HIS A 130 12.53 -7.21 9.14
CA HIS A 130 11.42 -7.20 8.20
C HIS A 130 11.63 -6.12 7.14
N CYS A 131 11.95 -6.54 5.93
CA CYS A 131 12.27 -5.68 4.79
C CYS A 131 11.06 -5.50 3.87
N ASN A 132 10.88 -4.31 3.31
CA ASN A 132 9.72 -3.95 2.52
C ASN A 132 10.11 -3.37 1.17
N ASP A 133 9.65 -3.97 0.09
CA ASP A 133 9.90 -3.63 -1.31
C ASP A 133 11.38 -3.57 -1.71
N TRP A 134 11.64 -3.26 -2.98
CA TRP A 134 12.96 -3.32 -3.59
C TRP A 134 14.00 -2.42 -2.91
N GLN A 135 13.57 -1.32 -2.32
CA GLN A 135 14.46 -0.36 -1.64
C GLN A 135 15.16 -0.95 -0.40
N THR A 136 14.62 -2.03 0.16
CA THR A 136 15.23 -2.75 1.27
C THR A 136 15.63 -4.19 0.88
N ALA A 137 15.46 -4.55 -0.38
CA ALA A 137 15.70 -5.90 -0.87
C ALA A 137 17.15 -6.37 -0.71
N LEU A 138 18.11 -5.45 -0.73
CA LEU A 138 19.52 -5.79 -0.51
C LEU A 138 19.85 -6.09 0.97
N VAL A 139 18.98 -5.79 1.92
CA VAL A 139 19.23 -6.12 3.35
C VAL A 139 19.39 -7.65 3.56
N PRO A 140 18.45 -8.50 3.15
CA PRO A 140 18.63 -9.95 3.28
C PRO A 140 19.79 -10.48 2.43
N VAL A 141 20.07 -9.91 1.25
CA VAL A 141 21.22 -10.27 0.41
C VAL A 141 22.53 -9.98 1.13
N TYR A 142 22.71 -8.77 1.63
CA TYR A 142 23.90 -8.39 2.37
C TYR A 142 24.05 -9.17 3.67
N TYR A 143 22.95 -9.38 4.39
CA TYR A 143 22.95 -10.21 5.59
C TYR A 143 23.48 -11.62 5.28
N TYR A 144 22.95 -12.27 4.27
CA TYR A 144 23.37 -13.60 3.84
C TYR A 144 24.86 -13.64 3.48
N LEU A 145 25.33 -12.70 2.66
CA LEU A 145 26.69 -12.71 2.11
C LEU A 145 27.76 -12.22 3.11
N PHE A 146 27.46 -11.23 3.94
CA PHE A 146 28.50 -10.51 4.66
C PHE A 146 28.36 -10.49 6.18
N TYR A 147 27.18 -10.80 6.73
CA TYR A 147 26.92 -10.61 8.16
C TYR A 147 26.52 -11.89 8.88
N SER A 148 25.79 -12.81 8.28
CA SER A 148 25.23 -13.99 8.93
C SER A 148 26.26 -14.86 9.67
N HIS A 149 27.53 -14.83 9.23
CA HIS A 149 28.66 -15.55 9.85
C HIS A 149 29.39 -14.78 10.97
N ARG A 150 28.99 -13.52 11.22
CA ARG A 150 29.62 -12.70 12.28
C ARG A 150 28.89 -12.94 13.61
N PRO A 151 29.58 -13.17 14.72
CA PRO A 151 28.96 -13.59 15.99
C PRO A 151 27.82 -12.71 16.47
N TRP A 152 27.93 -11.39 16.31
CA TRP A 152 26.90 -10.46 16.74
C TRP A 152 25.57 -10.62 15.95
N TYR A 153 25.66 -11.08 14.69
CA TYR A 153 24.50 -11.21 13.79
C TYR A 153 23.87 -12.62 13.78
N TYR A 154 24.40 -13.55 14.57
CA TYR A 154 23.87 -14.92 14.61
C TYR A 154 22.38 -14.94 15.00
N ASN A 155 21.66 -15.86 14.39
CA ASN A 155 20.25 -16.15 14.64
C ASN A 155 19.25 -15.07 14.24
N ILE A 156 19.67 -13.99 13.60
CA ILE A 156 18.72 -13.03 13.03
C ILE A 156 18.04 -13.70 11.83
N LYS A 157 16.71 -13.65 11.77
CA LYS A 157 15.93 -14.12 10.63
C LYS A 157 15.44 -12.92 9.81
N SER A 158 15.13 -13.13 8.54
CA SER A 158 14.63 -12.07 7.67
C SER A 158 13.27 -12.42 7.08
N LEU A 159 12.38 -11.44 7.07
CA LEU A 159 11.13 -11.45 6.30
C LEU A 159 11.22 -10.37 5.22
N PHE A 160 10.89 -10.72 3.99
CA PHE A 160 10.80 -9.77 2.90
C PHE A 160 9.35 -9.67 2.40
N THR A 161 8.77 -8.47 2.44
CA THR A 161 7.39 -8.22 1.98
C THR A 161 7.39 -7.47 0.66
N ILE A 162 6.67 -8.03 -0.32
CA ILE A 162 6.42 -7.44 -1.64
C ILE A 162 5.09 -6.68 -1.58
N HIS A 163 5.14 -5.34 -1.63
CA HIS A 163 3.95 -4.50 -1.70
C HIS A 163 3.50 -4.29 -3.15
N ASN A 164 4.45 -4.13 -4.06
CA ASN A 164 4.18 -4.04 -5.48
C ASN A 164 5.30 -4.68 -6.31
N ILE A 165 5.00 -5.84 -6.89
CA ILE A 165 5.97 -6.61 -7.68
C ILE A 165 6.40 -5.92 -8.99
N GLN A 166 5.70 -4.88 -9.44
CA GLN A 166 6.06 -4.11 -10.62
C GLN A 166 7.40 -3.37 -10.45
N TYR A 167 7.73 -2.98 -9.22
CA TYR A 167 8.94 -2.22 -8.91
C TYR A 167 9.96 -3.15 -8.25
N GLN A 168 10.99 -3.56 -9.01
CA GLN A 168 11.89 -4.66 -8.63
C GLN A 168 13.32 -4.22 -8.30
N GLY A 169 13.67 -2.96 -8.63
CA GLY A 169 15.06 -2.51 -8.54
C GLY A 169 15.93 -3.20 -9.59
N GLU A 170 15.55 -3.06 -10.88
CA GLU A 170 16.28 -3.60 -12.01
C GLU A 170 17.28 -2.60 -12.58
N TYR A 171 18.51 -3.05 -12.76
CA TYR A 171 19.59 -2.23 -13.25
C TYR A 171 20.57 -3.04 -14.12
N GLY A 172 21.45 -2.35 -14.86
CA GLY A 172 22.58 -2.98 -15.52
C GLY A 172 23.62 -3.51 -14.52
N TRP A 173 24.51 -4.39 -14.97
CA TRP A 173 25.53 -5.00 -14.10
C TRP A 173 26.62 -4.03 -13.65
N GLU A 174 26.78 -2.89 -14.29
CA GLU A 174 27.65 -1.79 -13.84
C GLU A 174 27.32 -1.35 -12.41
N VAL A 175 26.06 -1.39 -12.03
CA VAL A 175 25.58 -1.05 -10.67
C VAL A 175 26.17 -1.99 -9.61
N ASN A 176 26.47 -3.25 -9.93
CA ASN A 176 27.15 -4.14 -8.99
C ASN A 176 28.55 -3.62 -8.65
N THR A 177 29.32 -3.23 -9.65
CA THR A 177 30.69 -2.72 -9.46
C THR A 177 30.70 -1.36 -8.78
N GLU A 178 29.73 -0.52 -9.12
CA GLU A 178 29.68 0.88 -8.66
C GLU A 178 29.09 1.05 -7.25
N CYS A 179 28.09 0.24 -6.86
CA CYS A 179 27.40 0.50 -5.59
C CYS A 179 26.90 -0.75 -4.83
N VAL A 180 26.48 -1.83 -5.49
CA VAL A 180 25.96 -3.01 -4.79
C VAL A 180 27.09 -3.84 -4.16
N GLY A 181 28.12 -4.15 -4.93
CA GLY A 181 29.37 -4.72 -4.42
C GLY A 181 29.28 -6.16 -3.94
N ILE A 182 28.44 -7.02 -4.54
CA ILE A 182 28.45 -8.45 -4.25
C ILE A 182 29.59 -9.14 -5.00
N PRO A 183 30.17 -10.24 -4.42
CA PRO A 183 31.24 -10.99 -5.07
C PRO A 183 30.84 -11.55 -6.44
N ALA A 184 31.80 -11.62 -7.37
CA ALA A 184 31.55 -12.16 -8.70
C ALA A 184 31.05 -13.64 -8.70
N SER A 185 31.42 -14.42 -7.68
CA SER A 185 30.94 -15.79 -7.48
C SER A 185 29.44 -15.87 -7.11
N GLU A 186 28.87 -14.79 -6.60
CA GLU A 186 27.50 -14.73 -6.03
C GLU A 186 26.53 -13.95 -6.91
N THR A 187 26.96 -13.52 -8.09
CA THR A 187 26.13 -12.70 -9.01
C THR A 187 24.79 -13.34 -9.40
N LYS A 188 24.73 -14.68 -9.40
CA LYS A 188 23.49 -15.43 -9.66
C LYS A 188 22.34 -15.08 -8.72
N ILE A 189 22.66 -14.63 -7.49
CA ILE A 189 21.64 -14.21 -6.50
C ILE A 189 20.81 -13.02 -7.04
N LEU A 190 21.43 -12.11 -7.78
CA LEU A 190 20.77 -10.92 -8.32
C LEU A 190 20.48 -11.03 -9.82
N GLU A 191 21.01 -12.06 -10.50
CA GLU A 191 20.88 -12.17 -11.95
C GLU A 191 19.47 -12.57 -12.37
N MET A 192 18.89 -11.79 -13.27
CA MET A 192 17.61 -12.06 -13.91
C MET A 192 17.58 -11.46 -15.32
N ASN A 193 17.40 -12.31 -16.33
CA ASN A 193 17.30 -11.87 -17.73
C ASN A 193 18.44 -10.97 -18.21
N GLY A 194 19.68 -11.24 -17.76
CA GLY A 194 20.86 -10.48 -18.11
C GLY A 194 21.03 -9.16 -17.33
N LYS A 195 20.17 -8.88 -16.38
CA LYS A 195 20.20 -7.70 -15.51
C LYS A 195 20.38 -8.07 -14.05
N LEU A 196 20.74 -7.07 -13.25
CA LEU A 196 20.68 -7.13 -11.80
C LEU A 196 19.25 -6.80 -11.35
N ASN A 197 18.66 -7.66 -10.52
CA ASN A 197 17.33 -7.48 -9.94
C ASN A 197 17.39 -7.65 -8.43
N MET A 198 17.15 -6.55 -7.69
CA MET A 198 17.29 -6.53 -6.24
C MET A 198 16.20 -7.36 -5.55
N MET A 199 14.95 -7.28 -6.04
CA MET A 199 13.82 -8.03 -5.48
C MET A 199 14.02 -9.54 -5.63
N LYS A 200 14.54 -10.00 -6.77
CA LYS A 200 14.93 -11.41 -6.99
C LYS A 200 15.92 -11.88 -5.91
N GLY A 201 16.92 -11.06 -5.64
CA GLY A 201 17.90 -11.37 -4.58
C GLY A 201 17.26 -11.51 -3.20
N ALA A 202 16.33 -10.63 -2.84
CA ALA A 202 15.60 -10.73 -1.58
C ALA A 202 14.72 -11.98 -1.52
N ILE A 203 14.00 -12.31 -2.60
CA ILE A 203 13.20 -13.54 -2.70
C ILE A 203 14.09 -14.77 -2.49
N GLU A 204 15.32 -14.75 -3.00
CA GLU A 204 16.27 -15.86 -2.84
C GLU A 204 16.79 -15.98 -1.42
N THR A 205 17.24 -14.89 -0.83
CA THR A 205 18.05 -14.90 0.42
C THR A 205 17.25 -14.71 1.71
N ALA A 206 16.06 -14.09 1.65
CA ALA A 206 15.23 -13.93 2.84
C ALA A 206 14.77 -15.28 3.42
N THR A 207 14.66 -15.39 4.74
CA THR A 207 14.14 -16.58 5.42
C THR A 207 12.70 -16.88 5.01
N ARG A 208 11.85 -15.85 4.99
CA ARG A 208 10.47 -15.93 4.50
C ARG A 208 10.17 -14.76 3.57
N VAL A 209 9.20 -14.96 2.69
CA VAL A 209 8.69 -13.93 1.78
C VAL A 209 7.20 -13.80 2.01
N SER A 210 6.72 -12.57 2.09
CA SER A 210 5.28 -12.31 2.13
C SER A 210 4.87 -11.29 1.07
N THR A 211 3.58 -11.24 0.82
CA THR A 211 2.96 -10.15 0.07
C THR A 211 1.66 -9.74 0.74
N VAL A 212 1.01 -8.71 0.22
CA VAL A 212 -0.01 -7.93 0.92
C VAL A 212 -1.44 -8.44 0.77
N SER A 213 -1.62 -9.63 0.20
CA SER A 213 -2.90 -10.37 0.25
C SER A 213 -2.71 -11.84 -0.18
N PRO A 214 -3.56 -12.77 0.31
CA PRO A 214 -3.52 -14.19 -0.09
C PRO A 214 -3.74 -14.38 -1.59
N SER A 215 -4.71 -13.71 -2.18
CA SER A 215 -4.97 -13.79 -3.63
C SER A 215 -3.79 -13.25 -4.44
N TYR A 216 -3.19 -12.14 -4.01
CA TYR A 216 -2.01 -11.61 -4.69
C TYR A 216 -0.80 -12.55 -4.59
N ALA A 217 -0.62 -13.25 -3.46
CA ALA A 217 0.42 -14.28 -3.33
C ALA A 217 0.24 -15.46 -4.32
N ALA A 218 -0.99 -15.74 -4.71
CA ALA A 218 -1.28 -16.72 -5.76
C ALA A 218 -1.03 -16.13 -7.16
N GLU A 219 -1.48 -14.91 -7.39
CA GLU A 219 -1.39 -14.21 -8.69
C GLU A 219 0.05 -13.95 -9.11
N ILE A 220 0.92 -13.46 -8.22
CA ILE A 220 2.32 -13.14 -8.56
C ILE A 220 3.17 -14.38 -8.94
N LYS A 221 2.64 -15.58 -8.82
CA LYS A 221 3.24 -16.81 -9.34
C LYS A 221 2.85 -17.10 -10.81
N ASP A 222 1.89 -16.35 -11.35
CA ASP A 222 1.48 -16.44 -12.73
C ASP A 222 2.30 -15.47 -13.61
N PRO A 223 2.74 -15.89 -14.82
CA PRO A 223 3.52 -15.02 -15.72
C PRO A 223 2.87 -13.68 -16.01
N TRP A 224 1.54 -13.59 -16.05
CA TRP A 224 0.80 -12.36 -16.33
C TRP A 224 0.93 -11.30 -15.23
N PHE A 225 1.02 -11.73 -13.97
CA PHE A 225 1.05 -10.82 -12.82
C PHE A 225 2.43 -10.61 -12.22
N SER A 226 3.40 -11.46 -12.55
CA SER A 226 4.70 -11.55 -11.88
C SER A 226 5.75 -10.55 -12.35
N TRP A 227 5.51 -9.86 -13.46
CA TRP A 227 6.53 -9.00 -14.09
C TRP A 227 7.87 -9.73 -14.30
N GLY A 228 7.78 -11.05 -14.65
CA GLY A 228 8.93 -11.91 -14.92
C GLY A 228 9.45 -12.71 -13.73
N LEU A 229 9.01 -12.44 -12.50
CA LEU A 229 9.49 -13.15 -11.28
C LEU A 229 8.79 -14.49 -10.99
N HIS A 230 7.89 -14.95 -11.87
CA HIS A 230 7.09 -16.17 -11.63
C HIS A 230 7.93 -17.41 -11.38
N ASP A 231 9.02 -17.63 -12.13
CA ASP A 231 9.88 -18.80 -11.96
C ASP A 231 10.54 -18.79 -10.57
N GLU A 232 11.08 -17.65 -10.14
CA GLU A 232 11.70 -17.49 -8.82
C GLU A 232 10.70 -17.68 -7.67
N LEU A 233 9.48 -17.14 -7.82
CA LEU A 233 8.41 -17.29 -6.83
C LEU A 233 7.87 -18.72 -6.78
N ASN A 234 7.75 -19.41 -7.93
CA ASN A 234 7.35 -20.80 -7.98
C ASN A 234 8.43 -21.73 -7.40
N LEU A 235 9.71 -21.50 -7.71
CA LEU A 235 10.82 -22.26 -7.13
C LEU A 235 10.85 -22.15 -5.60
N ARG A 236 10.47 -20.98 -5.06
CA ARG A 236 10.49 -20.67 -3.62
C ARG A 236 9.10 -20.52 -3.00
N HIS A 237 8.07 -21.14 -3.62
CA HIS A 237 6.68 -21.04 -3.15
C HIS A 237 6.50 -21.46 -1.69
N TYR A 238 7.34 -22.39 -1.20
CA TYR A 238 7.30 -22.92 0.16
C TYR A 238 7.55 -21.85 1.25
N LYS A 239 8.18 -20.73 0.92
CA LYS A 239 8.41 -19.64 1.86
C LYS A 239 7.56 -18.39 1.59
N LEU A 240 6.72 -18.40 0.52
CA LEU A 240 5.83 -17.31 0.16
C LEU A 240 4.47 -17.45 0.84
N CYS A 241 3.98 -16.37 1.43
CA CYS A 241 2.61 -16.27 1.93
C CYS A 241 2.01 -14.89 1.64
N GLY A 242 0.69 -14.77 1.76
CA GLY A 242 -0.02 -13.50 1.65
C GLY A 242 -0.69 -13.13 2.95
N ILE A 243 -0.50 -11.90 3.42
CA ILE A 243 -1.19 -11.33 4.58
C ILE A 243 -1.86 -10.04 4.13
N LYS A 244 -3.19 -9.97 4.27
CA LYS A 244 -3.94 -8.79 3.89
C LYS A 244 -3.57 -7.61 4.79
N ASN A 245 -3.29 -6.43 4.20
CA ASN A 245 -3.11 -5.20 4.94
C ASN A 245 -4.41 -4.81 5.66
N GLY A 246 -4.28 -4.08 6.75
CA GLY A 246 -5.39 -3.44 7.42
C GLY A 246 -5.54 -1.97 7.05
N ILE A 247 -6.54 -1.33 7.64
CA ILE A 247 -6.70 0.13 7.66
C ILE A 247 -6.65 0.63 9.11
N ASP A 248 -6.28 1.89 9.30
CA ASP A 248 -6.39 2.57 10.60
C ASP A 248 -7.86 2.87 10.89
N THR A 249 -8.50 1.98 11.67
CA THR A 249 -9.92 2.08 12.02
C THR A 249 -10.22 3.15 13.07
N GLU A 250 -9.22 3.76 13.69
CA GLU A 250 -9.37 4.92 14.56
C GLU A 250 -9.44 6.19 13.72
N SER A 251 -8.52 6.36 12.78
CA SER A 251 -8.49 7.48 11.85
C SER A 251 -9.66 7.43 10.84
N TYR A 252 -9.98 6.25 10.32
CA TYR A 252 -11.11 6.00 9.41
C TYR A 252 -12.31 5.49 10.19
N ASN A 253 -12.94 6.36 10.99
CA ASN A 253 -14.11 6.03 11.80
C ASN A 253 -15.24 7.04 11.58
N PRO A 254 -16.34 6.69 10.90
CA PRO A 254 -17.43 7.62 10.63
C PRO A 254 -18.09 8.20 11.90
N GLU A 255 -17.94 7.55 13.05
CA GLU A 255 -18.48 8.06 14.32
C GLU A 255 -17.66 9.25 14.89
N THR A 256 -16.37 9.28 14.61
CA THR A 256 -15.44 10.25 15.24
C THR A 256 -14.63 11.07 14.25
N ASP A 257 -14.70 10.79 12.96
CA ASP A 257 -13.96 11.51 11.93
C ASP A 257 -14.46 12.96 11.82
N TYR A 258 -13.69 13.89 12.35
CA TYR A 258 -14.01 15.33 12.37
C TYR A 258 -13.98 15.99 10.97
N GLN A 259 -13.47 15.30 9.96
CA GLN A 259 -13.43 15.81 8.58
C GLN A 259 -14.74 15.56 7.82
N LEU A 260 -15.66 14.79 8.37
CA LEU A 260 -16.97 14.56 7.77
C LEU A 260 -17.90 15.77 7.95
N TYR A 261 -18.88 15.89 7.10
CA TYR A 261 -19.94 16.89 7.25
C TYR A 261 -20.87 16.55 8.43
N ARG A 262 -21.13 15.26 8.63
CA ARG A 262 -21.90 14.74 9.75
C ARG A 262 -21.40 13.36 10.13
N ASN A 263 -21.17 13.12 11.42
CA ASN A 263 -20.81 11.79 11.90
C ASN A 263 -22.02 10.86 11.91
N TYR A 264 -21.76 9.57 11.75
CA TYR A 264 -22.79 8.51 11.77
C TYR A 264 -22.16 7.18 12.18
N SER A 265 -23.02 6.20 12.50
CA SER A 265 -22.60 4.84 12.86
C SER A 265 -23.34 3.81 12.02
N LYS A 266 -22.96 2.54 12.17
CA LYS A 266 -23.67 1.41 11.56
C LYS A 266 -25.11 1.24 12.09
N ASP A 267 -25.39 1.76 13.28
CA ASP A 267 -26.69 1.66 13.94
C ASP A 267 -27.56 2.93 13.70
N ASP A 268 -26.93 4.06 13.33
CA ASP A 268 -27.59 5.29 12.89
C ASP A 268 -26.86 5.86 11.68
N MET A 269 -27.36 5.59 10.50
CA MET A 269 -26.82 6.04 9.22
C MET A 269 -27.41 7.37 8.71
N SER A 270 -28.19 8.07 9.51
CA SER A 270 -28.81 9.33 9.10
C SER A 270 -27.80 10.40 8.65
N GLY A 271 -26.64 10.47 9.32
CA GLY A 271 -25.55 11.36 8.95
C GLY A 271 -24.94 11.06 7.57
N LYS A 272 -25.02 9.84 7.07
CA LYS A 272 -24.52 9.50 5.72
C LYS A 272 -25.30 10.23 4.61
N GLY A 273 -26.63 10.35 4.76
CA GLY A 273 -27.46 11.13 3.86
C GLY A 273 -27.11 12.61 3.85
N GLU A 274 -26.80 13.18 5.03
CA GLU A 274 -26.31 14.56 5.15
C GLU A 274 -24.94 14.75 4.48
N CYS A 275 -24.02 13.76 4.65
CA CYS A 275 -22.73 13.75 3.97
C CYS A 275 -22.89 13.72 2.43
N LYS A 276 -23.82 12.91 1.91
CA LYS A 276 -24.13 12.87 0.47
C LYS A 276 -24.61 14.23 -0.03
N ARG A 277 -25.61 14.83 0.61
CA ARG A 277 -26.16 16.14 0.23
C ARG A 277 -25.07 17.23 0.24
N ALA A 278 -24.26 17.30 1.31
CA ALA A 278 -23.21 18.30 1.43
C ALA A 278 -22.07 18.07 0.41
N LEU A 279 -21.77 16.82 0.08
CA LEU A 279 -20.82 16.49 -0.99
C LEU A 279 -21.34 16.93 -2.36
N GLN A 280 -22.61 16.64 -2.68
CA GLN A 280 -23.25 17.10 -3.92
C GLN A 280 -23.19 18.63 -4.04
N GLU A 281 -23.52 19.34 -2.97
CA GLU A 281 -23.44 20.80 -2.91
C GLU A 281 -22.02 21.33 -3.17
N ARG A 282 -21.02 20.76 -2.48
CA ARG A 282 -19.59 21.14 -2.65
C ARG A 282 -19.09 20.92 -4.06
N LEU A 283 -19.56 19.86 -4.72
CA LEU A 283 -19.10 19.45 -6.05
C LEU A 283 -19.99 20.02 -7.17
N CYS A 284 -20.93 20.89 -6.87
CA CYS A 284 -21.90 21.44 -7.83
C CYS A 284 -22.68 20.37 -8.58
N LEU A 285 -22.94 19.23 -7.94
CA LEU A 285 -23.86 18.21 -8.43
C LEU A 285 -25.29 18.56 -8.04
N GLU A 286 -26.27 18.04 -8.78
CA GLU A 286 -27.67 18.16 -8.39
C GLU A 286 -27.90 17.51 -7.01
N GLN A 287 -28.52 18.23 -6.07
CA GLN A 287 -28.82 17.71 -4.74
C GLN A 287 -30.01 16.75 -4.80
N ARG A 288 -29.72 15.49 -5.05
CA ARG A 288 -30.71 14.42 -5.25
C ARG A 288 -30.40 13.25 -4.30
N TRP A 289 -31.22 13.11 -3.28
CA TRP A 289 -31.08 12.01 -2.31
C TRP A 289 -31.41 10.64 -2.94
N ASP A 290 -32.33 10.66 -3.92
CA ASP A 290 -32.89 9.50 -4.63
C ASP A 290 -32.03 9.00 -5.81
N VAL A 291 -30.99 9.75 -6.17
CA VAL A 291 -30.08 9.38 -7.27
C VAL A 291 -28.79 8.81 -6.68
N PRO A 292 -28.39 7.57 -7.02
CA PRO A 292 -27.13 6.98 -6.55
C PRO A 292 -25.91 7.81 -6.96
N LEU A 293 -25.01 8.02 -6.00
CA LEU A 293 -23.71 8.67 -6.22
C LEU A 293 -22.60 7.61 -6.23
N VAL A 294 -21.98 7.42 -7.39
CA VAL A 294 -20.82 6.53 -7.56
C VAL A 294 -19.54 7.35 -7.37
N GLY A 295 -18.69 6.93 -6.43
CA GLY A 295 -17.41 7.56 -6.13
C GLY A 295 -16.23 6.74 -6.61
N MET A 296 -15.15 7.42 -7.00
CA MET A 296 -13.86 6.84 -7.32
C MET A 296 -12.75 7.73 -6.80
N VAL A 297 -11.79 7.17 -6.06
CA VAL A 297 -10.60 7.88 -5.54
C VAL A 297 -9.37 7.05 -5.91
N THR A 298 -8.58 7.52 -6.86
CA THR A 298 -7.47 6.72 -7.39
C THR A 298 -6.44 7.56 -8.14
N ARG A 299 -5.23 7.02 -8.31
CA ARG A 299 -4.30 7.53 -9.33
C ARG A 299 -4.86 7.26 -10.71
N LEU A 300 -4.76 8.23 -11.61
CA LEU A 300 -5.28 8.09 -12.98
C LEU A 300 -4.25 7.39 -13.88
N VAL A 301 -4.13 6.08 -13.71
CA VAL A 301 -3.20 5.22 -14.47
C VAL A 301 -3.92 3.95 -14.95
N ALA A 302 -3.46 3.37 -16.06
CA ALA A 302 -4.16 2.28 -16.76
C ALA A 302 -4.47 1.06 -15.87
N HIS A 303 -3.53 0.63 -15.02
CA HIS A 303 -3.74 -0.56 -14.18
C HIS A 303 -4.84 -0.41 -13.12
N LYS A 304 -5.37 0.80 -12.92
CA LYS A 304 -6.55 1.05 -12.06
C LYS A 304 -7.88 0.83 -12.79
N GLY A 305 -7.85 0.33 -14.04
CA GLY A 305 -9.03 -0.01 -14.82
C GLY A 305 -9.72 1.21 -15.44
N LEU A 306 -8.98 2.30 -15.61
CA LEU A 306 -9.56 3.53 -16.19
C LEU A 306 -9.86 3.41 -17.66
N ASP A 307 -9.26 2.48 -18.36
CA ASP A 307 -9.64 2.09 -19.73
C ASP A 307 -11.04 1.49 -19.77
N LEU A 308 -11.40 0.59 -18.84
CA LEU A 308 -12.78 0.08 -18.72
C LEU A 308 -13.76 1.20 -18.37
N VAL A 309 -13.38 2.09 -17.46
CA VAL A 309 -14.22 3.26 -17.11
C VAL A 309 -14.42 4.15 -18.35
N ARG A 310 -13.36 4.44 -19.09
CA ARG A 310 -13.44 5.25 -20.32
C ARG A 310 -14.32 4.61 -21.38
N MET A 311 -14.31 3.29 -21.49
CA MET A 311 -15.13 2.55 -22.44
C MET A 311 -16.62 2.52 -22.06
N GLY A 312 -16.93 2.46 -20.75
CA GLY A 312 -18.29 2.15 -20.29
C GLY A 312 -19.02 3.25 -19.54
N LEU A 313 -18.33 4.29 -19.04
CA LEU A 313 -18.96 5.31 -18.20
C LEU A 313 -19.98 6.16 -18.96
N GLU A 314 -19.71 6.51 -20.22
CA GLU A 314 -20.62 7.32 -21.02
C GLU A 314 -21.97 6.61 -21.23
N GLU A 315 -21.95 5.32 -21.56
CA GLU A 315 -23.17 4.51 -21.67
C GLU A 315 -23.93 4.45 -20.35
N LEU A 316 -23.22 4.21 -19.22
CA LEU A 316 -23.87 4.21 -17.89
C LEU A 316 -24.51 5.57 -17.57
N MET A 317 -23.84 6.68 -17.88
CA MET A 317 -24.40 8.02 -17.64
C MET A 317 -25.61 8.33 -18.53
N ASP A 318 -25.68 7.74 -19.73
CA ASP A 318 -26.81 7.92 -20.66
C ASP A 318 -27.99 7.01 -20.32
N THR A 319 -27.74 5.80 -19.82
CA THR A 319 -28.80 4.80 -19.60
C THR A 319 -29.30 4.71 -18.17
N GLU A 320 -28.44 5.08 -17.17
CA GLU A 320 -28.75 4.94 -15.76
C GLU A 320 -28.94 6.32 -15.10
N ASN A 321 -29.89 6.37 -14.15
CA ASN A 321 -30.07 7.56 -13.32
C ASN A 321 -29.07 7.56 -12.16
N MET A 322 -27.86 8.07 -12.42
CA MET A 322 -26.77 8.10 -11.44
C MET A 322 -25.95 9.39 -11.52
N GLN A 323 -25.23 9.68 -10.46
CA GLN A 323 -24.18 10.67 -10.42
C GLN A 323 -22.81 10.00 -10.27
N PHE A 324 -21.76 10.67 -10.73
CA PHE A 324 -20.39 10.14 -10.65
C PHE A 324 -19.41 11.21 -10.15
N VAL A 325 -18.56 10.84 -9.19
CA VAL A 325 -17.45 11.68 -8.73
C VAL A 325 -16.15 10.91 -8.80
N ILE A 326 -15.13 11.53 -9.39
CA ILE A 326 -13.77 10.99 -9.38
C ILE A 326 -12.78 12.02 -8.82
N LEU A 327 -11.95 11.56 -7.88
CA LEU A 327 -10.84 12.33 -7.32
C LEU A 327 -9.53 11.61 -7.68
N GLY A 328 -8.64 12.30 -8.37
CA GLY A 328 -7.34 11.75 -8.72
C GLY A 328 -6.52 12.63 -9.66
N SER A 329 -5.29 12.18 -9.93
CA SER A 329 -4.40 12.74 -10.94
C SER A 329 -3.49 11.64 -11.49
N GLY A 330 -2.93 11.83 -12.68
CA GLY A 330 -2.04 10.87 -13.30
C GLY A 330 -1.82 11.09 -14.79
N ASP A 331 -2.12 10.08 -15.60
CA ASP A 331 -1.91 10.16 -17.04
C ASP A 331 -2.89 11.15 -17.69
N LYS A 332 -2.32 12.04 -18.50
CA LYS A 332 -3.05 13.15 -19.12
C LYS A 332 -4.27 12.69 -19.94
N GLU A 333 -4.19 11.54 -20.59
CA GLU A 333 -5.30 11.01 -21.39
C GLU A 333 -6.57 10.76 -20.55
N PHE A 334 -6.41 10.31 -19.28
CA PHE A 334 -7.55 10.11 -18.38
C PHE A 334 -8.02 11.42 -17.78
N GLU A 335 -7.11 12.34 -17.46
CA GLU A 335 -7.49 13.68 -16.99
C GLU A 335 -8.31 14.43 -18.06
N ASP A 336 -7.86 14.40 -19.32
CA ASP A 336 -8.57 15.02 -20.44
C ASP A 336 -9.95 14.36 -20.66
N TYR A 337 -10.04 13.02 -20.53
CA TYR A 337 -11.31 12.30 -20.63
C TYR A 337 -12.31 12.73 -19.55
N PHE A 338 -11.89 12.79 -18.28
CA PHE A 338 -12.80 13.16 -17.19
C PHE A 338 -13.20 14.65 -17.24
N ASN A 339 -12.34 15.53 -17.73
CA ASN A 339 -12.71 16.92 -18.02
C ASN A 339 -13.80 17.00 -19.11
N TYR A 340 -13.65 16.20 -20.17
CA TYR A 340 -14.68 16.09 -21.23
C TYR A 340 -16.00 15.58 -20.65
N MET A 341 -15.97 14.52 -19.86
CA MET A 341 -17.17 13.91 -19.26
C MET A 341 -17.88 14.87 -18.32
N GLN A 342 -17.13 15.63 -17.51
CA GLN A 342 -17.72 16.66 -16.63
C GLN A 342 -18.44 17.75 -17.44
N ALA A 343 -17.86 18.20 -18.55
CA ALA A 343 -18.48 19.18 -19.43
C ALA A 343 -19.73 18.62 -20.12
N LYS A 344 -19.75 17.32 -20.44
CA LYS A 344 -20.88 16.65 -21.10
C LYS A 344 -22.04 16.40 -20.12
N TYR A 345 -21.79 16.13 -18.85
CA TYR A 345 -22.80 15.80 -17.84
C TYR A 345 -22.80 16.79 -16.66
N PRO A 346 -23.08 18.09 -16.90
CA PRO A 346 -23.10 19.11 -15.87
C PRO A 346 -24.14 18.76 -14.79
N GLY A 347 -23.76 18.92 -13.52
CA GLY A 347 -24.61 18.58 -12.37
C GLY A 347 -24.75 17.08 -12.08
N ARG A 348 -24.21 16.21 -12.93
CA ARG A 348 -24.25 14.75 -12.76
C ARG A 348 -22.89 14.12 -12.62
N LEU A 349 -21.82 14.72 -13.18
CA LEU A 349 -20.46 14.23 -13.08
C LEU A 349 -19.53 15.34 -12.61
N CYS A 350 -18.65 15.01 -11.63
CA CYS A 350 -17.60 15.91 -11.16
C CYS A 350 -16.24 15.22 -11.17
N PHE A 351 -15.26 15.84 -11.83
CA PHE A 351 -13.85 15.45 -11.76
C PHE A 351 -13.07 16.41 -10.87
N CYS A 352 -12.49 15.86 -9.80
CA CYS A 352 -11.65 16.58 -8.85
C CYS A 352 -10.19 16.21 -9.12
N HIS A 353 -9.44 17.14 -9.73
CA HIS A 353 -8.03 16.90 -10.03
C HIS A 353 -7.15 17.00 -8.79
N GLY A 354 -6.23 16.05 -8.62
CA GLY A 354 -5.19 16.07 -7.61
C GLY A 354 -5.38 15.08 -6.47
N PHE A 355 -4.52 15.19 -5.46
CA PHE A 355 -4.56 14.39 -4.23
C PHE A 355 -5.06 15.26 -3.08
N VAL A 356 -6.31 15.07 -2.67
CA VAL A 356 -6.97 15.86 -1.60
C VAL A 356 -7.54 14.90 -0.55
N PRO A 357 -6.77 14.55 0.50
CA PRO A 357 -7.18 13.55 1.51
C PRO A 357 -8.50 13.87 2.20
N GLU A 358 -8.76 15.15 2.51
CA GLU A 358 -10.01 15.58 3.12
C GLU A 358 -11.22 15.32 2.19
N LEU A 359 -11.07 15.59 0.89
CA LEU A 359 -12.14 15.34 -0.07
C LEU A 359 -12.34 13.83 -0.29
N ALA A 360 -11.27 13.03 -0.25
CA ALA A 360 -11.39 11.57 -0.33
C ALA A 360 -12.28 11.03 0.80
N ARG A 361 -12.09 11.49 2.06
CA ARG A 361 -12.95 11.11 3.20
C ARG A 361 -14.42 11.49 2.98
N LYS A 362 -14.66 12.65 2.39
CA LYS A 362 -16.02 13.11 2.06
C LYS A 362 -16.66 12.28 0.94
N ILE A 363 -15.86 11.81 -0.02
CA ILE A 363 -16.33 10.87 -1.05
C ILE A 363 -16.66 9.52 -0.42
N TYR A 364 -15.78 8.96 0.43
CA TYR A 364 -16.08 7.70 1.14
C TYR A 364 -17.33 7.79 2.01
N SER A 365 -17.59 8.93 2.65
CA SER A 365 -18.76 9.08 3.51
C SER A 365 -20.04 9.44 2.77
N GLY A 366 -19.94 10.16 1.65
CA GLY A 366 -21.09 10.70 0.92
C GLY A 366 -21.52 9.90 -0.31
N ALA A 367 -20.64 9.08 -0.89
CA ALA A 367 -21.03 8.20 -1.99
C ALA A 367 -21.87 7.01 -1.50
N ASP A 368 -22.69 6.46 -2.39
CA ASP A 368 -23.45 5.22 -2.16
C ASP A 368 -22.64 4.00 -2.62
N ILE A 369 -21.97 4.13 -3.75
CA ILE A 369 -21.20 3.07 -4.42
C ILE A 369 -19.76 3.56 -4.60
N PHE A 370 -18.79 2.66 -4.48
CA PHE A 370 -17.37 2.94 -4.69
C PHE A 370 -16.78 2.02 -5.76
N LEU A 371 -16.36 2.58 -6.91
CA LEU A 371 -15.90 1.79 -8.05
C LEU A 371 -14.38 1.60 -8.04
N MET A 372 -13.92 0.33 -8.12
CA MET A 372 -12.50 -0.04 -8.27
C MET A 372 -12.33 -1.19 -9.28
N PRO A 373 -12.30 -0.90 -10.58
CA PRO A 373 -12.22 -1.92 -11.64
C PRO A 373 -10.78 -2.31 -11.99
N SER A 374 -9.87 -2.35 -11.03
CA SER A 374 -8.43 -2.49 -11.22
C SER A 374 -8.05 -3.73 -12.03
N ALA A 375 -7.11 -3.58 -12.98
CA ALA A 375 -6.48 -4.70 -13.67
C ALA A 375 -5.55 -5.48 -12.74
N GLN A 376 -4.87 -4.78 -11.84
CA GLN A 376 -4.02 -5.33 -10.80
C GLN A 376 -4.17 -4.49 -9.52
N GLU A 377 -4.36 -5.15 -8.38
CA GLU A 377 -4.46 -4.49 -7.08
C GLU A 377 -3.86 -5.38 -5.99
N PRO A 378 -2.60 -5.18 -5.62
CA PRO A 378 -1.93 -6.02 -4.62
C PRO A 378 -2.72 -6.18 -3.33
N CYS A 379 -3.21 -5.09 -2.76
CA CYS A 379 -4.10 -5.10 -1.61
C CYS A 379 -5.30 -4.17 -1.83
N GLY A 380 -5.05 -2.89 -2.15
CA GLY A 380 -6.04 -1.83 -2.08
C GLY A 380 -6.40 -1.47 -0.64
N LEU A 381 -6.52 -0.19 -0.36
CA LEU A 381 -7.00 0.33 0.92
C LEU A 381 -8.37 1.00 0.76
N ALA A 382 -8.60 1.61 -0.40
CA ALA A 382 -9.78 2.43 -0.67
C ALA A 382 -11.10 1.65 -0.55
N GLN A 383 -11.17 0.39 -1.00
CA GLN A 383 -12.34 -0.46 -0.83
C GLN A 383 -12.61 -0.78 0.65
N MET A 384 -11.55 -1.00 1.45
CA MET A 384 -11.70 -1.27 2.87
C MET A 384 -12.16 -0.02 3.63
N ILE A 385 -11.67 1.16 3.24
CA ILE A 385 -12.14 2.44 3.76
C ILE A 385 -13.60 2.66 3.35
N ALA A 386 -13.97 2.44 2.08
CA ALA A 386 -15.34 2.54 1.61
C ALA A 386 -16.29 1.64 2.43
N LEU A 387 -15.93 0.36 2.64
CA LEU A 387 -16.67 -0.56 3.52
C LEU A 387 -16.86 0.02 4.93
N ARG A 388 -15.79 0.58 5.52
CA ARG A 388 -15.84 1.17 6.86
C ARG A 388 -16.80 2.36 6.96
N TYR A 389 -16.97 3.11 5.86
CA TYR A 389 -17.91 4.23 5.76
C TYR A 389 -19.29 3.82 5.22
N GLY A 390 -19.57 2.52 5.07
CA GLY A 390 -20.86 2.02 4.56
C GLY A 390 -21.10 2.38 3.08
N THR A 391 -20.06 2.70 2.34
CA THR A 391 -20.10 2.92 0.89
C THR A 391 -19.78 1.60 0.20
N ILE A 392 -20.67 1.14 -0.66
CA ILE A 392 -20.63 -0.24 -1.17
C ILE A 392 -19.65 -0.36 -2.34
N PRO A 393 -18.59 -1.18 -2.21
CA PRO A 393 -17.63 -1.33 -3.29
C PRO A 393 -18.19 -2.15 -4.46
N VAL A 394 -17.85 -1.71 -5.68
CA VAL A 394 -17.96 -2.49 -6.91
C VAL A 394 -16.54 -2.71 -7.42
N VAL A 395 -16.06 -3.95 -7.40
CA VAL A 395 -14.65 -4.24 -7.64
C VAL A 395 -14.44 -5.41 -8.59
N ARG A 396 -13.29 -5.44 -9.26
CA ARG A 396 -12.84 -6.66 -9.94
C ARG A 396 -12.25 -7.65 -8.92
N GLU A 397 -12.49 -8.95 -9.13
CA GLU A 397 -11.96 -10.03 -8.28
C GLU A 397 -10.46 -10.26 -8.55
N VAL A 398 -9.61 -9.34 -8.09
CA VAL A 398 -8.15 -9.39 -8.25
C VAL A 398 -7.45 -8.99 -6.95
N GLY A 399 -6.37 -9.69 -6.59
CA GLY A 399 -5.53 -9.41 -5.43
C GLY A 399 -6.32 -9.16 -4.16
N GLY A 400 -5.99 -8.09 -3.43
CA GLY A 400 -6.65 -7.77 -2.17
C GLY A 400 -8.10 -7.30 -2.30
N LEU A 401 -8.57 -6.91 -3.49
CA LEU A 401 -9.99 -6.64 -3.72
C LEU A 401 -10.81 -7.92 -3.52
N LYS A 402 -10.35 -9.04 -4.09
CA LYS A 402 -10.97 -10.36 -3.91
C LYS A 402 -10.94 -10.83 -2.46
N ASP A 403 -9.93 -10.44 -1.68
CA ASP A 403 -9.76 -10.86 -0.29
C ASP A 403 -10.53 -9.97 0.71
N SER A 404 -11.13 -8.86 0.26
CA SER A 404 -11.83 -7.90 1.11
C SER A 404 -13.28 -7.63 0.72
N VAL A 405 -13.64 -7.83 -0.56
CA VAL A 405 -14.99 -7.59 -1.07
C VAL A 405 -15.58 -8.90 -1.58
N PHE A 406 -16.72 -9.27 -1.02
CA PHE A 406 -17.46 -10.48 -1.35
C PHE A 406 -18.79 -10.12 -1.99
N ASP A 407 -19.16 -10.84 -3.05
CA ASP A 407 -20.36 -10.55 -3.82
C ASP A 407 -21.64 -10.71 -2.98
N SER A 408 -22.56 -9.77 -3.10
CA SER A 408 -23.82 -9.77 -2.31
C SER A 408 -24.93 -10.64 -2.88
N ALA A 409 -24.68 -11.37 -3.98
CA ALA A 409 -25.70 -12.22 -4.61
C ALA A 409 -26.26 -13.32 -3.71
N ASP A 410 -25.50 -13.73 -2.69
CA ASP A 410 -25.88 -14.74 -1.71
C ASP A 410 -26.43 -14.17 -0.39
N ASN A 411 -26.61 -12.85 -0.29
CA ASN A 411 -27.03 -12.09 0.90
C ASN A 411 -26.04 -12.11 2.07
N TYR A 412 -24.82 -12.64 1.91
CA TYR A 412 -23.75 -12.62 2.92
C TYR A 412 -22.63 -11.67 2.56
N GLY A 413 -22.51 -11.29 1.29
CA GLY A 413 -21.47 -10.38 0.79
C GLY A 413 -21.58 -8.97 1.34
N ASN A 414 -20.55 -8.18 1.05
CA ASN A 414 -20.39 -6.79 1.49
C ASN A 414 -20.21 -5.80 0.33
N GLY A 415 -20.32 -6.27 -0.93
CA GLY A 415 -20.17 -5.46 -2.13
C GLY A 415 -20.61 -6.19 -3.38
N PHE A 416 -20.21 -5.69 -4.53
CA PHE A 416 -20.48 -6.31 -5.84
C PHE A 416 -19.17 -6.58 -6.55
N THR A 417 -19.06 -7.75 -7.20
CA THR A 417 -17.82 -8.14 -7.87
C THR A 417 -18.05 -8.53 -9.33
N PHE A 418 -16.99 -8.45 -10.11
CA PHE A 418 -16.92 -9.01 -11.47
C PHE A 418 -15.54 -9.65 -11.69
N LYS A 419 -15.45 -10.64 -12.60
CA LYS A 419 -14.24 -11.47 -12.79
C LYS A 419 -13.39 -11.05 -13.96
N ASN A 420 -14.02 -10.95 -15.15
CA ASN A 420 -13.27 -10.69 -16.36
C ASN A 420 -12.91 -9.20 -16.45
N TYR A 421 -11.72 -8.91 -16.99
CA TYR A 421 -11.31 -7.54 -17.25
C TYR A 421 -11.97 -7.04 -18.55
N GLU A 422 -13.29 -6.86 -18.48
CA GLU A 422 -14.15 -6.49 -19.62
C GLU A 422 -15.14 -5.39 -19.20
N CYS A 423 -15.37 -4.46 -20.13
CA CYS A 423 -16.26 -3.31 -19.91
C CYS A 423 -17.69 -3.77 -19.56
N ALA A 424 -18.21 -4.77 -20.25
CA ALA A 424 -19.57 -5.28 -20.03
C ALA A 424 -19.73 -5.89 -18.62
N ASP A 425 -18.72 -6.61 -18.12
CA ASP A 425 -18.74 -7.19 -16.78
C ASP A 425 -18.73 -6.10 -15.70
N MET A 426 -17.89 -5.05 -15.88
CA MET A 426 -17.87 -3.88 -15.00
C MET A 426 -19.22 -3.17 -15.00
N GLN A 427 -19.78 -2.88 -16.18
CA GLN A 427 -21.09 -2.22 -16.31
C GLN A 427 -22.21 -3.05 -15.64
N LEU A 428 -22.21 -4.36 -15.84
CA LEU A 428 -23.20 -5.24 -15.20
C LEU A 428 -23.08 -5.20 -13.67
N ALA A 429 -21.85 -5.21 -13.12
CA ALA A 429 -21.66 -5.11 -11.67
C ALA A 429 -22.13 -3.75 -11.13
N VAL A 430 -21.86 -2.65 -11.83
CA VAL A 430 -22.38 -1.32 -11.47
C VAL A 430 -23.92 -1.30 -11.53
N ARG A 431 -24.54 -1.83 -12.60
CA ARG A 431 -26.00 -1.91 -12.69
C ARG A 431 -26.62 -2.75 -11.58
N ARG A 432 -26.00 -3.87 -11.21
CA ARG A 432 -26.46 -4.68 -10.06
C ARG A 432 -26.48 -3.86 -8.77
N ALA A 433 -25.45 -3.03 -8.53
CA ALA A 433 -25.42 -2.14 -7.37
C ALA A 433 -26.51 -1.05 -7.46
N LEU A 434 -26.70 -0.43 -8.64
CA LEU A 434 -27.75 0.55 -8.88
C LEU A 434 -29.17 -0.03 -8.70
N TRP A 435 -29.38 -1.29 -9.05
CA TRP A 435 -30.67 -1.98 -8.81
C TRP A 435 -30.82 -2.34 -7.32
N GLY A 436 -29.73 -2.78 -6.69
CA GLY A 436 -29.75 -3.13 -5.26
C GLY A 436 -30.14 -1.97 -4.35
N ILE A 437 -29.76 -0.74 -4.69
CA ILE A 437 -30.10 0.45 -3.90
C ILE A 437 -31.60 0.78 -3.94
N GLN A 438 -32.39 0.21 -4.86
CA GLN A 438 -33.83 0.40 -4.93
C GLN A 438 -34.57 -0.41 -3.83
N ASP A 439 -33.91 -1.39 -3.23
CA ASP A 439 -34.41 -2.10 -2.03
C ASP A 439 -33.82 -1.46 -0.78
N ASP A 440 -34.49 -0.48 -0.21
CA ASP A 440 -34.03 0.26 0.98
C ASP A 440 -33.61 -0.65 2.13
N GLN A 441 -34.41 -1.69 2.41
CA GLN A 441 -34.11 -2.59 3.51
C GLN A 441 -32.88 -3.46 3.23
N GLY A 442 -32.81 -4.03 2.04
CA GLY A 442 -31.68 -4.85 1.61
C GLY A 442 -30.39 -4.02 1.53
N TRP A 443 -30.48 -2.76 1.06
CA TRP A 443 -29.35 -1.86 0.98
C TRP A 443 -28.82 -1.45 2.36
N HIS A 444 -29.70 -1.14 3.31
CA HIS A 444 -29.29 -0.87 4.70
C HIS A 444 -28.61 -2.07 5.36
N GLN A 445 -29.11 -3.28 5.12
CA GLN A 445 -28.47 -4.50 5.61
C GLN A 445 -27.08 -4.71 4.96
N LEU A 446 -26.94 -4.41 3.66
CA LEU A 446 -25.67 -4.48 2.95
C LEU A 446 -24.66 -3.46 3.52
N MET A 447 -25.08 -2.22 3.73
CA MET A 447 -24.24 -1.18 4.37
C MET A 447 -23.82 -1.60 5.80
N TRP A 448 -24.71 -2.17 6.56
CA TRP A 448 -24.40 -2.68 7.90
C TRP A 448 -23.34 -3.80 7.84
N ARG A 449 -23.47 -4.78 6.93
CA ARG A 449 -22.46 -5.83 6.72
C ARG A 449 -21.12 -5.26 6.26
N ALA A 450 -21.15 -4.26 5.38
CA ALA A 450 -19.96 -3.56 4.92
C ALA A 450 -19.21 -2.94 6.10
N MET A 451 -19.90 -2.17 6.95
CA MET A 451 -19.32 -1.52 8.14
C MET A 451 -18.84 -2.49 9.22
N MET A 452 -19.44 -3.69 9.29
CA MET A 452 -19.03 -4.77 10.20
C MET A 452 -17.84 -5.57 9.68
N SER A 453 -17.40 -5.36 8.45
CA SER A 453 -16.23 -6.06 7.90
C SER A 453 -14.97 -5.67 8.66
N ASP A 454 -14.32 -6.63 9.32
CA ASP A 454 -13.06 -6.41 10.03
C ASP A 454 -11.89 -6.32 9.05
N ASN A 455 -11.50 -5.10 8.74
CA ASN A 455 -10.31 -4.77 7.96
C ASN A 455 -9.28 -4.00 8.82
N SER A 456 -9.29 -4.19 10.14
CA SER A 456 -8.35 -3.52 11.05
C SER A 456 -6.94 -4.11 10.95
N TRP A 457 -5.95 -3.31 11.34
CA TRP A 457 -4.59 -3.79 11.54
C TRP A 457 -4.47 -4.81 12.67
N ASP A 458 -5.40 -4.87 13.61
CA ASP A 458 -5.34 -5.83 14.72
C ASP A 458 -5.36 -7.27 14.25
N ARG A 459 -6.16 -7.59 13.24
CA ARG A 459 -6.19 -8.91 12.60
C ARG A 459 -4.90 -9.18 11.84
N SER A 460 -4.53 -8.27 10.94
CA SER A 460 -3.32 -8.42 10.11
C SER A 460 -2.05 -8.52 10.95
N ALA A 461 -1.93 -7.72 12.02
CA ALA A 461 -0.79 -7.80 12.94
C ALA A 461 -0.72 -9.15 13.65
N GLN A 462 -1.85 -9.78 13.98
CA GLN A 462 -1.83 -11.13 14.55
C GLN A 462 -1.30 -12.16 13.55
N ASP A 463 -1.69 -12.04 12.27
CA ASP A 463 -1.17 -12.91 11.21
C ASP A 463 0.34 -12.71 11.02
N TYR A 464 0.83 -11.46 11.08
CA TYR A 464 2.28 -11.17 11.07
C TYR A 464 2.99 -11.76 12.32
N ILE A 465 2.43 -11.66 13.51
CA ILE A 465 3.01 -12.29 14.72
C ILE A 465 3.12 -13.81 14.54
N ASN A 466 2.11 -14.45 13.97
CA ASN A 466 2.14 -15.88 13.67
C ASN A 466 3.25 -16.19 12.64
N LEU A 467 3.34 -15.40 11.57
CA LEU A 467 4.39 -15.55 10.55
C LEU A 467 5.80 -15.35 11.15
N TYR A 468 6.00 -14.36 12.02
CA TYR A 468 7.28 -14.16 12.70
C TYR A 468 7.66 -15.34 13.60
N ASN A 469 6.71 -15.87 14.37
CA ASN A 469 6.95 -17.06 15.20
C ASN A 469 7.33 -18.28 14.35
N ASP A 470 6.70 -18.45 13.20
CA ASP A 470 7.05 -19.53 12.28
C ASP A 470 8.41 -19.28 11.61
N THR A 471 8.73 -18.01 11.30
CA THR A 471 10.04 -17.63 10.73
C THR A 471 11.19 -17.92 11.69
N LEU A 472 10.99 -17.68 12.99
CA LEU A 472 12.00 -17.99 14.03
C LEU A 472 12.29 -19.49 14.17
N LYS A 473 11.29 -20.34 13.88
CA LYS A 473 11.45 -21.81 13.91
C LYS A 473 12.07 -22.38 12.64
N TRP A 474 12.20 -21.56 11.59
CA TRP A 474 12.71 -21.98 10.30
C TRP A 474 14.21 -22.27 10.40
N ALA A 475 14.59 -23.51 10.01
CA ALA A 475 15.97 -24.00 10.12
C ALA A 475 16.94 -23.29 9.15
#